data_b72ab368a53e23da1015a54c1eacf0c3
#
_entry.id   b72ab368a53e23da1015a54c1eacf0c3
#
_cell.length_a   1.000
_cell.length_b   1.000
_cell.length_c   1.000
_cell.angle_alpha   90.00
_cell.angle_beta   90.00
_cell.angle_gamma   90.00
#
_symmetry.space_group_name_H-M   'P 1'
#
loop_
_entity.id
_entity.type
_entity.pdbx_description
1 polymer ?
#
loop_
_entity_poly.entity_id
_entity_poly.type
_entity_poly.pdbx_seq_one_letter_code
_entity_poly.pdbx_strand_id
1 'polypeptide(L)'
;MNIKYSTTFKKQYQKAPKKIQEKVKERISLFTQDSTNQLLNNHALTGRFQGCRSINITGDWRAIYSTRTNSNSEQEYYFELVGTHSQPYG
;
A
#
# COMPACT_ATOMS: atom_id res chain seq x y z
N MET A 1 12.71 6.69 -4.50
CA MET A 1 12.09 5.65 -3.66
C MET A 1 11.72 4.47 -4.54
N ASN A 2 12.13 3.28 -4.16
CA ASN A 2 11.86 2.07 -4.96
C ASN A 2 10.54 1.45 -4.57
N ILE A 3 9.55 1.57 -5.44
CA ILE A 3 8.21 1.02 -5.23
C ILE A 3 8.06 -0.22 -6.12
N LYS A 4 7.63 -1.32 -5.51
CA LYS A 4 7.31 -2.58 -6.21
C LYS A 4 5.88 -2.97 -5.90
N TYR A 5 5.27 -3.76 -6.78
CA TYR A 5 3.90 -4.21 -6.62
C TYR A 5 3.83 -5.72 -6.79
N SER A 6 3.10 -6.39 -5.91
CA SER A 6 2.86 -7.83 -6.05
C SER A 6 1.87 -8.09 -7.19
N THR A 7 1.86 -9.33 -7.66
CA THR A 7 0.88 -9.77 -8.65
C THR A 7 -0.54 -9.63 -8.09
N THR A 8 -0.72 -9.97 -6.82
CA THR A 8 -2.02 -9.84 -6.14
C THR A 8 -2.48 -8.38 -6.11
N PHE A 9 -1.58 -7.46 -5.74
CA PHE A 9 -1.89 -6.03 -5.74
C PHE A 9 -2.35 -5.56 -7.13
N LYS A 10 -1.62 -5.95 -8.16
CA LYS A 10 -1.95 -5.56 -9.54
C LYS A 10 -3.33 -6.04 -9.95
N LYS A 11 -3.68 -7.28 -9.58
CA LYS A 11 -5.01 -7.84 -9.88
C LYS A 11 -6.11 -7.12 -9.12
N GLN A 12 -5.87 -6.86 -7.84
CA GLN A 12 -6.84 -6.14 -7.01
C GLN A 12 -7.04 -4.71 -7.52
N TYR A 13 -5.95 -4.05 -7.90
CA TYR A 13 -6.01 -2.72 -8.48
C TYR A 13 -6.85 -2.70 -9.75
N GLN A 14 -6.63 -3.65 -10.65
CA GLN A 14 -7.37 -3.72 -11.90
C GLN A 14 -8.87 -3.93 -11.69
N LYS A 15 -9.25 -4.63 -10.62
CA LYS A 15 -10.65 -4.89 -10.29
C LYS A 15 -11.31 -3.75 -9.53
N ALA A 16 -10.54 -2.81 -9.02
CA ALA A 16 -11.08 -1.70 -8.24
C ALA A 16 -11.81 -0.72 -9.15
N PRO A 17 -12.82 -0.01 -8.63
CA PRO A 17 -13.47 1.06 -9.40
C PRO A 17 -12.46 2.09 -9.87
N LYS A 18 -12.73 2.70 -11.00
CA LYS A 18 -11.78 3.65 -11.61
C LYS A 18 -11.42 4.80 -10.68
N LYS A 19 -12.38 5.32 -9.93
CA LYS A 19 -12.12 6.38 -8.95
C LYS A 19 -11.13 5.93 -7.89
N ILE A 20 -11.21 4.66 -7.49
CA ILE A 20 -10.29 4.09 -6.51
C ILE A 20 -8.90 3.92 -7.12
N GLN A 21 -8.83 3.48 -8.37
CA GLN A 21 -7.54 3.37 -9.06
C GLN A 21 -6.83 4.71 -9.11
N GLU A 22 -7.55 5.77 -9.42
CA GLU A 22 -6.99 7.12 -9.45
C GLU A 22 -6.51 7.55 -8.06
N LYS A 23 -7.30 7.21 -7.04
CA LYS A 23 -6.95 7.55 -5.66
C LYS A 23 -5.72 6.77 -5.19
N VAL A 24 -5.59 5.51 -5.61
CA VAL A 24 -4.40 4.70 -5.32
C VAL A 24 -3.16 5.38 -5.88
N LYS A 25 -3.21 5.81 -7.14
CA LYS A 25 -2.08 6.53 -7.77
C LYS A 25 -1.72 7.78 -7.00
N GLU A 26 -2.73 8.57 -6.63
CA GLU A 26 -2.54 9.82 -5.88
C GLU A 26 -1.89 9.55 -4.53
N ARG A 27 -2.38 8.57 -3.79
CA ARG A 27 -1.88 8.28 -2.44
C ARG A 27 -0.49 7.66 -2.47
N ILE A 28 -0.19 6.83 -3.45
CA ILE A 28 1.16 6.28 -3.59
C ILE A 28 2.15 7.38 -3.99
N SER A 29 1.73 8.30 -4.85
CA SER A 29 2.55 9.48 -5.17
C SER A 29 2.83 10.30 -3.91
N LEU A 30 1.82 10.55 -3.09
CA LEU A 30 1.99 11.23 -1.80
C LEU A 30 2.94 10.46 -0.90
N PHE A 31 2.80 9.14 -0.84
CA PHE A 31 3.67 8.27 -0.05
C PHE A 31 5.14 8.43 -0.44
N THR A 32 5.43 8.53 -1.75
CA THR A 32 6.82 8.71 -2.20
C THR A 32 7.39 10.05 -1.81
N GLN A 33 6.57 11.07 -1.65
CA GLN A 33 6.98 12.41 -1.27
C GLN A 33 7.05 12.61 0.23
N ASP A 34 6.09 12.02 0.95
CA ASP A 34 5.93 12.21 2.39
C ASP A 34 5.22 10.98 2.98
N SER A 35 5.98 9.94 3.27
CA SER A 35 5.44 8.65 3.69
C SER A 35 4.70 8.70 5.03
N THR A 36 4.88 9.76 5.81
CA THR A 36 4.21 9.92 7.11
C THR A 36 3.12 10.99 7.08
N ASN A 37 2.74 11.45 5.89
CA ASN A 37 1.69 12.45 5.76
C ASN A 37 0.41 11.97 6.46
N GLN A 38 -0.26 12.87 7.16
CA GLN A 38 -1.47 12.54 7.94
C GLN A 38 -2.56 11.89 7.10
N LEU A 39 -2.69 12.28 5.84
CA LEU A 39 -3.71 11.72 4.95
C LEU A 39 -3.53 10.21 4.74
N LEU A 40 -2.31 9.72 4.85
CA LEU A 40 -2.01 8.31 4.65
C LEU A 40 -2.33 7.46 5.89
N ASN A 41 -2.33 8.07 7.08
CA ASN A 41 -2.48 7.32 8.33
C ASN A 41 -1.62 6.07 8.33
N ASN A 42 -0.34 6.24 7.97
CA ASN A 42 0.61 5.13 7.85
C ASN A 42 0.85 4.51 9.22
N HIS A 43 0.52 3.23 9.38
CA HIS A 43 0.68 2.56 10.66
C HIS A 43 1.05 1.09 10.48
N ALA A 44 1.74 0.55 11.48
CA ALA A 44 2.13 -0.85 11.49
C ALA A 44 0.93 -1.74 11.77
N LEU A 45 0.93 -2.92 11.14
CA LEU A 45 -0.11 -3.92 11.34
C LEU A 45 0.36 -5.00 12.29
N THR A 46 -0.60 -5.73 12.85
CA THR A 46 -0.34 -6.84 13.77
C THR A 46 -1.00 -8.10 13.24
N GLY A 47 -0.84 -9.20 13.98
CA GLY A 47 -1.44 -10.46 13.59
C GLY A 47 -0.80 -11.03 12.33
N ARG A 48 -1.65 -11.51 11.41
CA ARG A 48 -1.16 -12.17 10.19
C ARG A 48 -0.40 -11.23 9.25
N PHE A 49 -0.55 -9.92 9.44
CA PHE A 49 0.17 -8.92 8.64
C PHE A 49 1.29 -8.25 9.42
N GLN A 50 1.73 -8.86 10.50
CA GLN A 50 2.85 -8.35 11.27
C GLN A 50 4.08 -8.18 10.36
N GLY A 51 4.75 -7.05 10.49
CA GLY A 51 5.86 -6.70 9.61
C GLY A 51 5.45 -5.86 8.41
N CYS A 52 4.14 -5.70 8.19
CA CYS A 52 3.60 -4.84 7.13
C CYS A 52 3.04 -3.56 7.73
N ARG A 53 2.81 -2.59 6.84
CA ARG A 53 2.18 -1.32 7.21
C ARG A 53 1.03 -1.04 6.26
N SER A 54 0.08 -0.23 6.72
CA SER A 54 -1.10 0.14 5.95
C SER A 54 -1.12 1.64 5.71
N ILE A 55 -1.52 2.03 4.50
CA ILE A 55 -1.82 3.44 4.21
C ILE A 55 -3.27 3.56 3.72
N ASN A 56 -3.90 4.68 4.05
CA ASN A 56 -5.25 4.98 3.61
C ASN A 56 -5.24 5.42 2.15
N ILE A 57 -6.10 4.78 1.35
CA ILE A 57 -6.38 5.23 -0.01
C ILE A 57 -7.62 6.15 0.05
N THR A 58 -8.68 5.67 0.67
CA THR A 58 -9.87 6.46 1.03
C THR A 58 -10.25 6.08 2.46
N GLY A 59 -11.40 6.54 2.94
CA GLY A 59 -11.88 6.13 4.24
C GLY A 59 -12.08 4.63 4.37
N ASP A 60 -12.40 3.95 3.27
CA ASP A 60 -12.70 2.52 3.26
C ASP A 60 -11.60 1.66 2.63
N TRP A 61 -10.86 2.20 1.67
CA TRP A 61 -9.82 1.45 0.94
C TRP A 61 -8.46 1.66 1.56
N ARG A 62 -7.68 0.57 1.65
CA ARG A 62 -6.33 0.54 2.23
C ARG A 62 -5.37 -0.15 1.28
N ALA A 63 -4.10 0.25 1.35
CA ALA A 63 -3.01 -0.47 0.70
C ALA A 63 -2.03 -0.94 1.77
N ILE A 64 -1.56 -2.18 1.63
CA ILE A 64 -0.64 -2.79 2.58
C ILE A 64 0.70 -3.00 1.90
N TYR A 65 1.76 -2.59 2.57
CA TYR A 65 3.11 -2.76 2.04
C TYR A 65 4.07 -3.28 3.09
N SER A 66 5.14 -3.90 2.62
CA SER A 66 6.29 -4.27 3.45
C SER A 66 7.53 -3.57 2.92
N THR A 67 8.57 -3.52 3.74
CA THR A 67 9.84 -2.94 3.32
C THR A 67 10.88 -4.05 3.24
N ARG A 68 11.78 -3.92 2.26
CA ARG A 68 12.88 -4.87 2.06
C ARG A 68 14.12 -4.08 1.71
N THR A 69 15.28 -4.65 2.02
CA THR A 69 16.57 -4.09 1.60
C THR A 69 17.09 -4.97 0.47
N ASN A 70 17.38 -4.37 -0.68
CA ASN A 70 17.89 -5.13 -1.81
C ASN A 70 19.40 -5.34 -1.72
N SER A 71 19.98 -6.01 -2.72
CA SER A 71 21.40 -6.35 -2.74
C SER A 71 22.31 -5.11 -2.78
N ASN A 72 21.81 -3.97 -3.20
CA ASN A 72 22.53 -2.69 -3.21
C ASN A 72 22.35 -1.89 -1.94
N SER A 73 21.79 -2.50 -0.89
CA SER A 73 21.47 -1.85 0.40
C SER A 73 20.45 -0.73 0.26
N GLU A 74 19.65 -0.75 -0.80
CA GLU A 74 18.57 0.20 -1.01
C GLU A 74 17.28 -0.33 -0.43
N GLN A 75 16.48 0.57 0.15
CA GLN A 75 15.18 0.23 0.68
C GLN A 75 14.17 0.08 -0.46
N GLU A 76 13.41 -1.03 -0.45
CA GLU A 76 12.30 -1.23 -1.38
C GLU A 76 11.00 -1.28 -0.61
N TYR A 77 9.96 -0.66 -1.18
CA TYR A 77 8.62 -0.65 -0.61
C TYR A 77 7.74 -1.51 -1.50
N TYR A 78 7.35 -2.64 -0.97
CA TYR A 78 6.65 -3.68 -1.72
C TYR A 78 5.17 -3.64 -1.36
N PHE A 79 4.35 -3.11 -2.27
CA PHE A 79 2.90 -3.03 -2.06
C PHE A 79 2.29 -4.38 -2.39
N GLU A 80 1.75 -5.03 -1.38
CA GLU A 80 1.32 -6.42 -1.45
C GLU A 80 -0.17 -6.57 -1.70
N LEU A 81 -1.00 -5.70 -1.11
CA LEU A 81 -2.45 -5.81 -1.18
C LEU A 81 -3.08 -4.43 -1.26
N VAL A 82 -4.22 -4.34 -1.94
CA VAL A 82 -5.11 -3.18 -1.89
C VAL A 82 -6.54 -3.70 -1.84
N GLY A 83 -7.34 -3.18 -0.90
CA GLY A 83 -8.71 -3.63 -0.75
C GLY A 83 -9.46 -2.78 0.25
N THR A 84 -10.71 -3.15 0.50
CA THR A 84 -11.55 -2.45 1.46
C THR A 84 -11.23 -2.93 2.87
N HIS A 85 -11.43 -2.03 3.83
CA HIS A 85 -11.18 -2.33 5.24
C HIS A 85 -12.06 -3.48 5.76
N SER A 86 -13.24 -3.62 5.19
CA SER A 86 -14.19 -4.65 5.60
C SER A 86 -13.86 -6.03 5.04
N GLN A 87 -13.00 -6.11 4.03
CA GLN A 87 -12.56 -7.39 3.45
C GLN A 87 -11.31 -7.86 4.18
N PRO A 88 -11.24 -9.15 4.53
CA PRO A 88 -9.96 -9.69 4.99
C PRO A 88 -8.97 -9.51 3.84
N TYR A 89 -7.87 -8.88 4.09
CA TYR A 89 -6.86 -8.63 3.09
C TYR A 89 -6.32 -9.98 2.59
N GLY A 90 -6.66 -10.36 1.42
CA GLY A 90 -6.21 -11.63 0.84
C GLY A 90 -7.28 -12.67 0.77
#